data_9871671fb3bfa560f0e8bf955d5e2ded
#
_entry.id   9871671fb3bfa560f0e8bf955d5e2ded
#
_cell.length_a   1.000
_cell.length_b   1.000
_cell.length_c   1.000
_cell.angle_alpha   90.00
_cell.angle_beta   90.00
_cell.angle_gamma   90.00
#
_symmetry.space_group_name_H-M   'P 1'
#
loop_
_entity.id
_entity.type
_entity.pdbx_description
1 polymer ?
#
loop_
_entity_poly.entity_id
_entity_poly.type
_entity_poly.pdbx_seq_one_letter_code
_entity_poly.pdbx_strand_id
1 'polypeptide(L)'
;MAAVAQGTTCTYGVAGTATNLFVQSYTCSASFNNENMVQSEAGLTVTMRFDDRKTELSVEGVVKASGAPPVLGATLSFTVAASAAYPSGSASNSFVGVITKVEEKGSNKDFVKYSITAVDYEGVTPA
;
A
#
# COMPACT_ATOMS: atom_id res chain seq x y z
N MET A 1 -17.84 -4.79 -25.25
CA MET A 1 -18.47 -6.00 -24.68
C MET A 1 -18.26 -6.03 -23.16
N ALA A 2 -19.32 -6.24 -22.43
CA ALA A 2 -19.19 -6.35 -20.97
C ALA A 2 -18.59 -7.71 -20.60
N ALA A 3 -17.73 -7.73 -19.59
CA ALA A 3 -17.21 -8.97 -19.05
C ALA A 3 -18.32 -9.74 -18.31
N VAL A 4 -18.23 -11.05 -18.32
CA VAL A 4 -19.18 -11.92 -17.64
C VAL A 4 -18.44 -12.65 -16.52
N ALA A 5 -18.96 -12.53 -15.30
CA ALA A 5 -18.45 -13.24 -14.15
C ALA A 5 -19.52 -14.21 -13.63
N GLN A 6 -19.09 -15.36 -13.15
CA GLN A 6 -19.98 -16.38 -12.59
C GLN A 6 -19.41 -16.88 -11.26
N GLY A 7 -20.30 -17.43 -10.44
CA GLY A 7 -19.92 -17.98 -9.14
C GLY A 7 -19.94 -16.92 -8.05
N THR A 8 -19.15 -17.13 -7.01
CA THR A 8 -19.06 -16.20 -5.88
C THR A 8 -18.43 -14.89 -6.33
N THR A 9 -19.07 -13.78 -5.97
CA THR A 9 -18.55 -12.44 -6.30
C THR A 9 -17.30 -12.14 -5.48
N CYS A 10 -16.21 -11.80 -6.18
CA CYS A 10 -14.95 -11.41 -5.57
C CYS A 10 -14.56 -10.02 -6.05
N THR A 11 -13.75 -9.33 -5.26
CA THR A 11 -13.23 -8.04 -5.65
C THR A 11 -12.28 -8.21 -6.83
N TYR A 12 -12.52 -7.46 -7.89
CA TYR A 12 -11.79 -7.59 -9.15
C TYR A 12 -11.14 -6.28 -9.54
N GLY A 13 -9.89 -6.37 -9.97
CA GLY A 13 -9.15 -5.25 -10.49
C GLY A 13 -8.59 -4.33 -9.44
N VAL A 14 -8.00 -3.23 -9.90
CA VAL A 14 -7.48 -2.17 -9.05
C VAL A 14 -8.56 -1.10 -8.93
N ALA A 15 -9.08 -0.92 -7.74
CA ALA A 15 -10.07 0.11 -7.46
C ALA A 15 -9.49 1.32 -6.75
N GLY A 16 -8.15 1.39 -6.67
CA GLY A 16 -7.47 2.51 -6.08
C GLY A 16 -7.06 3.54 -7.12
N THR A 17 -6.85 4.75 -6.68
CA THR A 17 -6.37 5.84 -7.52
C THR A 17 -5.20 6.54 -6.87
N ALA A 18 -4.22 6.92 -7.68
CA ALA A 18 -3.10 7.75 -7.26
C ALA A 18 -3.03 8.95 -8.19
N THR A 19 -2.53 10.07 -7.69
CA THR A 19 -2.44 11.30 -8.46
C THR A 19 -1.51 11.11 -9.66
N ASN A 20 -2.01 11.47 -10.84
CA ASN A 20 -1.25 11.47 -12.11
C ASN A 20 -0.81 10.09 -12.60
N LEU A 21 -1.39 9.02 -12.06
CA LEU A 21 -1.09 7.67 -12.49
C LEU A 21 -2.36 6.89 -12.81
N PHE A 22 -2.29 6.08 -13.86
CA PHE A 22 -3.24 5.00 -14.07
C PHE A 22 -2.68 3.76 -13.37
N VAL A 23 -3.17 3.46 -12.19
CA VAL A 23 -2.63 2.38 -11.37
C VAL A 23 -2.88 1.03 -12.02
N GLN A 24 -1.82 0.27 -12.23
CA GLN A 24 -1.88 -1.06 -12.83
C GLN A 24 -1.85 -2.17 -11.80
N SER A 25 -1.11 -1.95 -10.72
CA SER A 25 -1.02 -2.91 -9.62
C SER A 25 -0.65 -2.21 -8.33
N TYR A 26 -0.98 -2.84 -7.21
CA TYR A 26 -0.56 -2.37 -5.92
C TYR A 26 -0.36 -3.54 -4.97
N THR A 27 0.47 -3.32 -3.96
CA THR A 27 0.67 -4.28 -2.87
C THR A 27 0.65 -3.50 -1.57
N CYS A 28 -0.17 -3.94 -0.64
CA CYS A 28 -0.25 -3.32 0.67
C CYS A 28 0.01 -4.37 1.74
N SER A 29 0.91 -4.06 2.66
CA SER A 29 1.24 -4.96 3.76
C SER A 29 1.33 -4.19 5.07
N ALA A 30 1.00 -4.86 6.16
CA ALA A 30 1.10 -4.31 7.50
C ALA A 30 1.88 -5.27 8.38
N SER A 31 2.74 -4.73 9.22
CA SER A 31 3.55 -5.52 10.14
C SER A 31 3.85 -4.70 11.39
N PHE A 32 4.33 -5.37 12.41
CA PHE A 32 4.81 -4.72 13.62
C PHE A 32 6.33 -4.64 13.59
N ASN A 33 6.87 -3.48 13.89
CA ASN A 33 8.31 -3.28 13.96
C ASN A 33 8.92 -3.79 15.25
N ASN A 34 8.12 -3.90 16.29
CA ASN A 34 8.60 -4.28 17.61
C ASN A 34 7.80 -5.45 18.14
N GLU A 35 8.51 -6.50 18.52
CA GLU A 35 7.92 -7.72 19.06
C GLU A 35 8.66 -8.10 20.34
N ASN A 36 7.92 -8.26 21.42
CA ASN A 36 8.46 -8.69 22.70
C ASN A 36 7.76 -9.95 23.17
N MET A 37 8.54 -10.93 23.60
CA MET A 37 8.01 -12.19 24.11
C MET A 37 8.66 -12.52 25.44
N VAL A 38 7.88 -13.10 26.36
CA VAL A 38 8.37 -13.64 27.60
C VAL A 38 8.14 -15.14 27.60
N GLN A 39 9.18 -15.88 27.90
CA GLN A 39 9.13 -17.35 27.96
C GLN A 39 9.10 -17.85 29.39
N SER A 40 8.40 -18.98 29.62
CA SER A 40 8.40 -19.65 30.88
C SER A 40 9.72 -20.42 31.09
N GLU A 41 9.90 -20.96 32.28
CA GLU A 41 11.06 -21.79 32.62
C GLU A 41 11.17 -23.05 31.76
N ALA A 42 10.04 -23.50 31.20
CA ALA A 42 10.01 -24.62 30.26
C ALA A 42 10.30 -24.22 28.81
N GLY A 43 10.64 -22.96 28.56
CA GLY A 43 10.93 -22.46 27.20
C GLY A 43 9.72 -22.16 26.36
N LEU A 44 8.52 -22.11 26.92
CA LEU A 44 7.30 -21.80 26.20
C LEU A 44 6.97 -20.31 26.33
N THR A 45 6.51 -19.72 25.25
CA THR A 45 6.07 -18.32 25.25
C THR A 45 4.79 -18.19 26.08
N VAL A 46 4.80 -17.37 27.12
CA VAL A 46 3.66 -17.15 28.00
C VAL A 46 3.00 -15.80 27.80
N THR A 47 3.71 -14.84 27.23
CA THR A 47 3.12 -13.55 26.85
C THR A 47 3.89 -12.96 25.69
N MET A 48 3.21 -12.17 24.87
CA MET A 48 3.82 -11.45 23.77
C MET A 48 3.15 -10.10 23.57
N ARG A 49 3.93 -9.14 23.06
CA ARG A 49 3.45 -7.81 22.78
C ARG A 49 4.02 -7.35 21.45
N PHE A 50 3.15 -6.80 20.60
CA PHE A 50 3.53 -6.24 19.32
C PHE A 50 3.23 -4.74 19.34
N ASP A 51 4.22 -3.95 18.97
CA ASP A 51 4.13 -2.50 18.95
C ASP A 51 4.62 -1.93 17.64
N ASP A 52 4.28 -0.67 17.39
CA ASP A 52 4.77 0.11 16.26
C ASP A 52 4.39 -0.51 14.92
N ARG A 53 3.09 -0.45 14.63
CA ARG A 53 2.56 -0.93 13.36
C ARG A 53 3.11 -0.10 12.20
N LYS A 54 3.57 -0.77 11.17
CA LYS A 54 4.03 -0.20 9.93
C LYS A 54 3.15 -0.72 8.79
N THR A 55 2.59 0.19 8.02
CA THR A 55 1.86 -0.15 6.80
C THR A 55 2.67 0.32 5.61
N GLU A 56 2.91 -0.56 4.67
CA GLU A 56 3.70 -0.27 3.48
C GLU A 56 2.87 -0.51 2.24
N LEU A 57 2.87 0.46 1.34
CA LEU A 57 2.14 0.40 0.09
C LEU A 57 3.10 0.58 -1.06
N SER A 58 3.03 -0.35 -2.02
CA SER A 58 3.75 -0.24 -3.29
C SER A 58 2.73 -0.12 -4.40
N VAL A 59 2.85 0.91 -5.23
CA VAL A 59 1.95 1.19 -6.34
C VAL A 59 2.76 1.27 -7.62
N GLU A 60 2.29 0.60 -8.66
CA GLU A 60 2.86 0.70 -9.99
C GLU A 60 1.79 1.20 -10.96
N GLY A 61 2.13 2.21 -11.74
CA GLY A 61 1.18 2.78 -12.68
C GLY A 61 1.82 3.45 -13.87
N VAL A 62 1.01 3.65 -14.89
CA VAL A 62 1.39 4.38 -16.09
C VAL A 62 1.19 5.86 -15.84
N VAL A 63 2.18 6.67 -16.22
CA VAL A 63 2.17 8.11 -16.00
C VAL A 63 1.16 8.78 -16.94
N LYS A 64 0.31 9.63 -16.37
CA LYS A 64 -0.57 10.50 -17.17
C LYS A 64 0.26 11.62 -17.79
N ALA A 65 -0.10 12.02 -19.01
CA ALA A 65 0.64 13.04 -19.74
C ALA A 65 0.64 14.42 -19.07
N SER A 66 -0.37 14.68 -18.24
CA SER A 66 -0.47 15.95 -17.52
C SER A 66 -0.39 15.70 -16.03
N GLY A 67 0.34 16.55 -15.32
CA GLY A 67 0.44 16.48 -13.89
C GLY A 67 1.87 16.41 -13.41
N ALA A 68 2.06 16.60 -12.12
CA ALA A 68 3.37 16.60 -11.49
C ALA A 68 3.83 15.17 -11.19
N PRO A 69 5.13 14.86 -11.30
CA PRO A 69 5.65 13.57 -10.88
C PRO A 69 5.58 13.41 -9.36
N PRO A 70 5.56 12.18 -8.85
CA PRO A 70 5.66 11.95 -7.42
C PRO A 70 7.00 12.42 -6.89
N VAL A 71 7.02 12.92 -5.66
CA VAL A 71 8.22 13.49 -5.03
C VAL A 71 8.53 12.72 -3.76
N LEU A 72 9.79 12.39 -3.55
CA LEU A 72 10.26 11.78 -2.30
C LEU A 72 9.91 12.67 -1.11
N GLY A 73 9.42 12.06 -0.05
CA GLY A 73 9.06 12.78 1.17
C GLY A 73 7.67 13.39 1.13
N ALA A 74 7.00 13.38 -0.02
CA ALA A 74 5.64 13.86 -0.12
C ALA A 74 4.65 12.83 0.43
N THR A 75 3.45 13.30 0.75
CA THR A 75 2.37 12.43 1.23
C THR A 75 1.68 11.76 0.05
N LEU A 76 1.48 10.46 0.13
CA LEU A 76 0.69 9.70 -0.83
C LEU A 76 -0.62 9.29 -0.19
N SER A 77 -1.73 9.63 -0.85
CA SER A 77 -3.06 9.14 -0.49
C SER A 77 -3.51 8.12 -1.52
N PHE A 78 -3.94 6.96 -1.06
CA PHE A 78 -4.40 5.89 -1.93
C PHE A 78 -5.64 5.25 -1.33
N THR A 79 -6.69 5.16 -2.13
CA THR A 79 -7.95 4.56 -1.69
C THR A 79 -8.18 3.25 -2.45
N VAL A 80 -8.37 2.17 -1.71
CA VAL A 80 -8.76 0.89 -2.29
C VAL A 80 -10.28 0.77 -2.32
N ALA A 81 -10.81 -0.24 -3.01
CA ALA A 81 -12.25 -0.46 -3.04
C ALA A 81 -12.81 -0.65 -1.63
N ALA A 82 -14.02 -0.14 -1.38
CA ALA A 82 -14.66 -0.25 -0.07
C ALA A 82 -14.84 -1.71 0.37
N SER A 83 -14.93 -2.64 -0.58
CA SER A 83 -15.05 -4.08 -0.30
C SER A 83 -13.71 -4.75 -0.03
N ALA A 84 -12.60 -4.03 -0.16
CA ALA A 84 -11.25 -4.57 -0.04
C ALA A 84 -10.41 -3.66 0.85
N ALA A 85 -10.74 -3.61 2.14
CA ALA A 85 -9.96 -2.83 3.10
C ALA A 85 -8.51 -3.32 3.11
N TYR A 86 -7.55 -2.39 3.12
CA TYR A 86 -6.16 -2.80 3.19
C TYR A 86 -5.77 -3.22 4.62
N PRO A 87 -4.73 -4.06 4.78
CA PRO A 87 -4.41 -4.67 6.08
C PRO A 87 -3.67 -3.70 7.02
N SER A 88 -4.37 -2.71 7.55
CA SER A 88 -3.76 -1.69 8.39
C SER A 88 -4.07 -1.85 9.88
N GLY A 89 -4.81 -2.89 10.26
CA GLY A 89 -5.25 -3.07 11.64
C GLY A 89 -6.50 -2.27 11.99
N SER A 90 -7.00 -1.45 11.09
CA SER A 90 -8.30 -0.80 11.19
C SER A 90 -9.04 -1.06 9.88
N ALA A 91 -10.36 -1.11 9.93
CA ALA A 91 -11.17 -1.40 8.74
C ALA A 91 -11.26 -0.17 7.84
N SER A 92 -10.13 0.33 7.39
CA SER A 92 -10.04 1.50 6.52
C SER A 92 -9.70 1.07 5.10
N ASN A 93 -10.28 1.74 4.13
CA ASN A 93 -9.94 1.54 2.71
C ASN A 93 -9.07 2.69 2.19
N SER A 94 -8.56 3.53 3.06
CA SER A 94 -7.77 4.69 2.69
C SER A 94 -6.37 4.60 3.33
N PHE A 95 -5.35 4.74 2.50
CA PHE A 95 -3.96 4.77 2.94
C PHE A 95 -3.43 6.19 2.79
N VAL A 96 -2.78 6.69 3.83
CA VAL A 96 -2.05 7.97 3.78
C VAL A 96 -0.67 7.73 4.39
N GLY A 97 0.36 7.93 3.61
CA GLY A 97 1.73 7.69 4.05
C GLY A 97 2.73 8.58 3.35
N VAL A 98 3.99 8.42 3.71
CA VAL A 98 5.08 9.21 3.15
C VAL A 98 5.78 8.40 2.07
N ILE A 99 6.01 9.00 0.92
CA ILE A 99 6.72 8.38 -0.20
C ILE A 99 8.20 8.25 0.16
N THR A 100 8.69 7.02 0.23
CA THR A 100 10.07 6.72 0.58
C THR A 100 10.91 6.29 -0.61
N LYS A 101 10.28 5.88 -1.70
CA LYS A 101 10.99 5.45 -2.90
C LYS A 101 10.15 5.72 -4.14
N VAL A 102 10.79 6.29 -5.15
CA VAL A 102 10.18 6.48 -6.47
C VAL A 102 11.13 5.94 -7.51
N GLU A 103 10.60 5.13 -8.42
CA GLU A 103 11.38 4.58 -9.53
C GLU A 103 10.65 4.82 -10.82
N GLU A 104 11.33 5.34 -11.81
CA GLU A 104 10.78 5.57 -13.14
C GLU A 104 11.35 4.55 -14.11
N LYS A 105 10.48 3.96 -14.92
CA LYS A 105 10.87 3.03 -15.97
C LYS A 105 10.34 3.53 -17.30
N GLY A 106 11.24 3.62 -18.26
CA GLY A 106 10.87 4.01 -19.60
C GLY A 106 11.62 3.16 -20.63
N SER A 107 10.99 2.94 -21.77
CA SER A 107 11.62 2.29 -22.90
C SER A 107 11.14 2.92 -24.19
N ASN A 108 11.84 2.65 -25.29
CA ASN A 108 11.59 3.30 -26.56
C ASN A 108 10.17 3.06 -27.12
N LYS A 109 9.58 1.91 -26.80
CA LYS A 109 8.28 1.51 -27.37
C LYS A 109 7.23 1.21 -26.32
N ASP A 110 7.36 1.77 -25.13
CA ASP A 110 6.42 1.53 -24.05
C ASP A 110 6.10 2.84 -23.32
N PHE A 111 5.01 2.85 -22.60
CA PHE A 111 4.64 3.98 -21.76
C PHE A 111 5.54 4.06 -20.53
N VAL A 112 5.80 5.27 -20.10
CA VAL A 112 6.57 5.52 -18.88
C VAL A 112 5.75 5.08 -17.67
N LYS A 113 6.39 4.36 -16.78
CA LYS A 113 5.77 3.85 -15.55
C LYS A 113 6.53 4.34 -14.33
N TYR A 114 5.79 4.60 -13.27
CA TYR A 114 6.37 4.86 -11.95
C TYR A 114 6.05 3.71 -11.01
N SER A 115 7.03 3.37 -10.20
CA SER A 115 6.88 2.44 -9.08
C SER A 115 7.12 3.26 -7.81
N ILE A 116 6.11 3.36 -6.96
CA ILE A 116 6.15 4.22 -5.77
C ILE A 116 5.98 3.35 -4.54
N THR A 117 6.84 3.56 -3.54
CA THR A 117 6.70 2.92 -2.23
C THR A 117 6.45 3.99 -1.19
N ALA A 118 5.41 3.81 -0.40
CA ALA A 118 5.06 4.70 0.69
C ALA A 118 4.90 3.92 1.99
N VAL A 119 5.17 4.57 3.10
CA VAL A 119 5.15 3.94 4.42
C VAL A 119 4.35 4.80 5.38
N ASP A 120 3.52 4.15 6.19
CA ASP A 120 2.77 4.79 7.26
C ASP A 120 3.08 4.10 8.58
N TYR A 121 3.62 4.84 9.53
CA TYR A 121 3.89 4.38 10.88
C TYR A 121 2.77 4.83 11.81
N GLU A 122 2.36 3.96 12.71
CA GLU A 122 1.27 4.21 13.65
C GLU A 122 1.47 5.47 14.49
N GLY A 123 2.69 5.74 14.93
CA GLY A 123 3.00 6.87 15.79
C GLY A 123 3.30 8.18 15.05
N VAL A 124 3.22 8.20 13.72
CA VAL A 124 3.57 9.37 12.91
C VAL A 124 2.38 9.76 12.05
N THR A 125 2.01 11.02 12.10
CA THR A 125 0.97 11.56 11.23
C THR A 125 1.62 12.17 9.99
N PRO A 126 1.35 11.65 8.79
CA PRO A 126 1.87 12.25 7.56
C PRO A 126 1.37 13.68 7.37
N ALA A 127 2.25 14.53 6.90
CA ALA A 127 1.94 15.95 6.68
C ALA A 127 1.39 16.19 5.26
#